data_a52c747a48f62a412114735265e5a567
#
_entry.id   a52c747a48f62a412114735265e5a567
#
_cell.length_a   1.000
_cell.length_b   1.000
_cell.length_c   1.000
_cell.angle_alpha   90.00
_cell.angle_beta   90.00
_cell.angle_gamma   90.00
#
_symmetry.space_group_name_H-M   'P 1'
#
loop_
_entity.id
_entity.type
_entity.pdbx_description
1 polymer ?
#
loop_
_entity_poly.entity_id
_entity_poly.type
_entity_poly.pdbx_seq_one_letter_code
_entity_poly.pdbx_strand_id
1 'polypeptide(L)'
;MNTKRKYNIVWILSLFCAFTSLHAQMTLVKDGKPQSRIVVADKNDVNMQAADLLQDFVKRITSTQLPIVVSDKEKKGDVVIGKGSVEGLTEDGFRLSSADGSLFVSSGGDKGCIYGIVTLLEDYLGVNYYTSHTCTYEKKSTLVLPEINRAENPAFRYRQTQSYAIAEDPIYKMWFRLEEPKEVFANGLWVHTFDKILPSSEFGDSHPEYYSFINGERRPGAASQWCLTNPEVFELVSHRVDSIFKANPGMNMISISQNDGNFTNCACDKCKALDEQEGGVPSGSLIHFLNKLAARFPDKEFSTLAYLFTMHPPKHVKPLPNVNIMLCDIDCKREVPLTDNVSGQDFMKAMEGWSKISNNIFVWDYGINFDCYLSPFPNFPILQKNMKLLKDHHVTMHFSQIAGSKCGTFTEMRAYIVSKLMWNPDQDVDVLMKKFMKGYYGAAAPYLYQYEKLLEGALLGSGIDLWIFDSPVSHKKGMLNLHCIKRYNELFDQAEAAVADNQELLDRVRTERLTLQYSELEVARSMKGQNVDEVKQKLELFRERAAYYKLPTINERNNSPLEYCDLYEKLSLIHISEPTRPLYI
;
A
#
# COMPACT_ATOMS: atom_id res chain seq x y z
N MET A 1 -86.13 19.27 13.94
CA MET A 1 -85.78 18.14 14.86
C MET A 1 -84.30 17.83 14.75
N ASN A 2 -83.55 18.29 15.71
CA ASN A 2 -82.11 18.15 15.82
C ASN A 2 -81.76 16.91 16.63
N THR A 3 -81.04 15.99 16.07
CA THR A 3 -80.44 14.87 16.83
C THR A 3 -78.89 14.98 16.71
N LYS A 4 -78.29 15.51 17.80
CA LYS A 4 -76.83 15.50 18.03
C LYS A 4 -76.35 14.11 18.37
N ARG A 5 -75.50 13.49 17.51
CA ARG A 5 -74.71 12.29 17.85
C ARG A 5 -73.43 12.73 18.57
N LYS A 6 -73.30 12.30 19.84
CA LYS A 6 -72.07 12.38 20.62
C LYS A 6 -71.12 11.25 20.18
N TYR A 7 -69.93 11.61 19.74
CA TYR A 7 -68.80 10.65 19.56
C TYR A 7 -67.98 10.57 20.85
N ASN A 8 -67.98 9.44 21.49
CA ASN A 8 -67.04 9.10 22.57
C ASN A 8 -65.69 8.73 21.95
N ILE A 9 -64.67 9.56 22.15
CA ILE A 9 -63.27 9.25 21.79
C ILE A 9 -62.68 8.46 22.94
N VAL A 10 -62.48 7.15 22.73
CA VAL A 10 -61.71 6.28 23.63
C VAL A 10 -60.23 6.47 23.32
N TRP A 11 -59.48 7.07 24.22
CA TRP A 11 -58.02 7.13 24.14
C TRP A 11 -57.45 5.76 24.54
N ILE A 12 -56.96 4.97 23.54
CA ILE A 12 -56.14 3.79 23.81
C ILE A 12 -54.72 4.30 24.04
N LEU A 13 -54.27 4.37 25.29
CA LEU A 13 -52.83 4.51 25.63
C LEU A 13 -52.14 3.21 25.26
N SER A 14 -51.51 3.17 24.08
CA SER A 14 -50.56 2.13 23.73
C SER A 14 -49.25 2.37 24.48
N LEU A 15 -49.05 1.60 25.56
CA LEU A 15 -47.76 1.48 26.24
C LEU A 15 -46.78 0.83 25.29
N PHE A 16 -45.95 1.64 24.60
CA PHE A 16 -44.76 1.13 23.92
C PHE A 16 -43.76 0.72 25.01
N CYS A 17 -43.79 -0.54 25.43
CA CYS A 17 -42.65 -1.17 26.10
C CYS A 17 -41.49 -1.24 25.11
N ALA A 18 -40.62 -0.24 25.13
CA ALA A 18 -39.30 -0.36 24.52
C ALA A 18 -38.56 -1.48 25.27
N PHE A 19 -38.60 -2.69 24.71
CA PHE A 19 -37.63 -3.74 25.03
C PHE A 19 -36.27 -3.24 24.56
N THR A 20 -35.57 -2.49 25.42
CA THR A 20 -34.13 -2.38 25.31
C THR A 20 -33.60 -3.80 25.55
N SER A 21 -33.27 -4.52 24.51
CA SER A 21 -32.46 -5.72 24.62
C SER A 21 -31.20 -5.33 25.39
N LEU A 22 -31.09 -5.77 26.64
CA LEU A 22 -29.83 -5.73 27.40
C LEU A 22 -28.84 -6.62 26.63
N HIS A 23 -28.13 -6.03 25.69
CA HIS A 23 -26.97 -6.70 25.10
C HIS A 23 -25.96 -6.89 26.23
N ALA A 24 -25.50 -8.09 26.43
CA ALA A 24 -24.52 -8.41 27.46
C ALA A 24 -23.27 -7.56 27.22
N GLN A 25 -23.05 -6.58 28.10
CA GLN A 25 -21.90 -5.67 28.04
C GLN A 25 -20.79 -6.22 28.91
N MET A 26 -19.57 -6.23 28.39
CA MET A 26 -18.37 -6.58 29.13
C MET A 26 -17.63 -5.31 29.57
N THR A 27 -17.38 -5.15 30.86
CA THR A 27 -16.66 -3.98 31.39
C THR A 27 -15.19 -4.31 31.55
N LEU A 28 -14.32 -3.60 30.83
CA LEU A 28 -12.87 -3.72 30.94
C LEU A 28 -12.32 -2.92 32.12
N VAL A 29 -12.75 -1.66 32.24
CA VAL A 29 -12.37 -0.74 33.32
C VAL A 29 -13.64 -0.01 33.80
N LYS A 30 -13.81 0.15 35.12
CA LYS A 30 -14.88 0.93 35.74
C LYS A 30 -14.29 1.91 36.73
N ASP A 31 -14.58 3.20 36.56
CA ASP A 31 -14.17 4.30 37.44
C ASP A 31 -12.66 4.23 37.78
N GLY A 32 -11.83 3.99 36.75
CA GLY A 32 -10.37 3.86 36.88
C GLY A 32 -9.89 2.56 37.55
N LYS A 33 -10.75 1.55 37.75
CA LYS A 33 -10.39 0.26 38.33
C LYS A 33 -10.53 -0.87 37.32
N PRO A 34 -9.55 -1.80 37.20
CA PRO A 34 -9.63 -2.92 36.29
C PRO A 34 -10.78 -3.86 36.71
N GLN A 35 -11.59 -4.27 35.74
CA GLN A 35 -12.66 -5.26 35.92
C GLN A 35 -12.36 -6.55 35.17
N SER A 36 -11.45 -6.50 34.23
CA SER A 36 -11.07 -7.60 33.33
C SER A 36 -9.57 -7.89 33.46
N ARG A 37 -9.19 -9.12 33.07
CA ARG A 37 -7.81 -9.50 32.80
C ARG A 37 -7.67 -9.80 31.31
N ILE A 38 -6.44 -9.72 30.83
CA ILE A 38 -6.06 -10.22 29.51
C ILE A 38 -5.44 -11.61 29.76
N VAL A 39 -6.08 -12.65 29.23
CA VAL A 39 -5.63 -14.04 29.40
C VAL A 39 -5.04 -14.52 28.09
N VAL A 40 -3.76 -14.90 28.09
CA VAL A 40 -3.09 -15.53 26.96
C VAL A 40 -3.20 -17.04 27.16
N ALA A 41 -4.09 -17.67 26.38
CA ALA A 41 -4.42 -19.09 26.52
C ALA A 41 -3.35 -20.00 25.87
N ASP A 42 -2.80 -19.53 24.74
CA ASP A 42 -1.67 -20.16 24.05
C ASP A 42 -0.50 -19.19 24.02
N LYS A 43 0.53 -19.49 24.83
CA LYS A 43 1.70 -18.61 24.98
C LYS A 43 2.65 -18.75 23.79
N ASN A 44 2.59 -17.79 22.91
CA ASN A 44 3.59 -17.54 21.87
C ASN A 44 3.87 -16.03 21.78
N ASP A 45 4.91 -15.64 21.05
CA ASP A 45 5.34 -14.24 20.98
C ASP A 45 4.26 -13.33 20.36
N VAL A 46 3.50 -13.82 19.40
CA VAL A 46 2.45 -13.06 18.71
C VAL A 46 1.25 -12.79 19.63
N ASN A 47 0.80 -13.81 20.37
CA ASN A 47 -0.28 -13.66 21.34
C ASN A 47 0.13 -12.75 22.51
N MET A 48 1.39 -12.80 22.92
CA MET A 48 1.91 -11.86 23.92
C MET A 48 1.93 -10.43 23.39
N GLN A 49 2.38 -10.20 22.14
CA GLN A 49 2.33 -8.87 21.50
C GLN A 49 0.90 -8.35 21.38
N ALA A 50 -0.07 -9.21 21.06
CA ALA A 50 -1.48 -8.84 21.03
C ALA A 50 -1.99 -8.40 22.42
N ALA A 51 -1.59 -9.11 23.47
CA ALA A 51 -1.93 -8.78 24.86
C ALA A 51 -1.30 -7.45 25.31
N ASP A 52 -0.02 -7.25 25.00
CA ASP A 52 0.71 -6.02 25.32
C ASP A 52 0.11 -4.81 24.59
N LEU A 53 -0.26 -4.96 23.32
CA LEU A 53 -0.91 -3.93 22.52
C LEU A 53 -2.25 -3.51 23.15
N LEU A 54 -3.10 -4.47 23.52
CA LEU A 54 -4.37 -4.18 24.19
C LEU A 54 -4.16 -3.49 25.54
N GLN A 55 -3.23 -4.01 26.36
CA GLN A 55 -2.92 -3.44 27.67
C GLN A 55 -2.44 -1.99 27.56
N ASP A 56 -1.52 -1.70 26.63
CA ASP A 56 -0.97 -0.37 26.41
C ASP A 56 -2.06 0.63 26.02
N PHE A 57 -2.91 0.30 25.05
CA PHE A 57 -3.98 1.21 24.64
C PHE A 57 -5.08 1.38 25.70
N VAL A 58 -5.45 0.32 26.43
CA VAL A 58 -6.38 0.46 27.56
C VAL A 58 -5.79 1.40 28.63
N LYS A 59 -4.48 1.26 28.93
CA LYS A 59 -3.78 2.18 29.83
C LYS A 59 -3.72 3.60 29.29
N ARG A 60 -3.47 3.78 28.00
CA ARG A 60 -3.50 5.11 27.36
C ARG A 60 -4.88 5.76 27.46
N ILE A 61 -5.96 4.99 27.25
CA ILE A 61 -7.34 5.48 27.29
C ILE A 61 -7.79 5.78 28.73
N THR A 62 -7.52 4.88 29.69
CA THR A 62 -8.14 4.90 31.02
C THR A 62 -7.19 5.25 32.16
N SER A 63 -5.89 5.33 31.91
CA SER A 63 -4.82 5.38 32.93
C SER A 63 -4.76 4.13 33.83
N THR A 64 -5.47 3.06 33.48
CA THR A 64 -5.57 1.80 34.22
C THR A 64 -4.94 0.67 33.45
N GLN A 65 -4.07 -0.09 34.09
CA GLN A 65 -3.42 -1.24 33.49
C GLN A 65 -4.20 -2.53 33.81
N LEU A 66 -4.62 -3.28 32.76
CA LEU A 66 -5.21 -4.60 32.92
C LEU A 66 -4.13 -5.62 33.20
N PRO A 67 -4.34 -6.59 34.13
CA PRO A 67 -3.39 -7.68 34.33
C PRO A 67 -3.32 -8.60 33.11
N ILE A 68 -2.10 -8.97 32.68
CA ILE A 68 -1.87 -10.05 31.70
C ILE A 68 -1.56 -11.33 32.48
N VAL A 69 -2.24 -12.42 32.13
CA VAL A 69 -2.10 -13.73 32.76
C VAL A 69 -1.95 -14.80 31.67
N VAL A 70 -0.91 -15.62 31.76
CA VAL A 70 -0.78 -16.81 30.91
C VAL A 70 -1.50 -17.98 31.59
N SER A 71 -2.58 -18.46 31.01
CA SER A 71 -3.41 -19.53 31.59
C SER A 71 -4.37 -20.11 30.57
N ASP A 72 -4.62 -21.40 30.64
CA ASP A 72 -5.66 -22.12 29.91
C ASP A 72 -7.07 -21.96 30.53
N LYS A 73 -7.15 -21.32 31.72
CA LYS A 73 -8.38 -21.13 32.49
C LYS A 73 -8.76 -19.64 32.54
N GLU A 74 -9.80 -19.32 31.82
CA GLU A 74 -10.46 -18.02 31.86
C GLU A 74 -11.45 -17.91 33.02
N LYS A 75 -11.78 -16.68 33.39
CA LYS A 75 -12.89 -16.31 34.27
C LYS A 75 -13.85 -15.41 33.52
N LYS A 76 -15.09 -15.38 33.94
CA LYS A 76 -16.08 -14.45 33.41
C LYS A 76 -15.53 -13.01 33.51
N GLY A 77 -15.58 -12.27 32.41
CA GLY A 77 -15.06 -10.92 32.30
C GLY A 77 -13.63 -10.83 31.75
N ASP A 78 -12.98 -11.92 31.37
CA ASP A 78 -11.66 -11.90 30.78
C ASP A 78 -11.69 -11.61 29.27
N VAL A 79 -10.64 -10.98 28.74
CA VAL A 79 -10.30 -10.99 27.32
C VAL A 79 -9.32 -12.13 27.08
N VAL A 80 -9.71 -13.14 26.33
CA VAL A 80 -8.96 -14.39 26.13
C VAL A 80 -8.35 -14.41 24.74
N ILE A 81 -7.02 -14.40 24.63
CA ILE A 81 -6.28 -14.37 23.37
C ILE A 81 -5.70 -15.77 23.10
N GLY A 82 -5.83 -16.23 21.85
CA GLY A 82 -5.34 -17.54 21.41
C GLY A 82 -6.30 -18.69 21.72
N LYS A 83 -7.59 -18.40 21.95
CA LYS A 83 -8.64 -19.41 22.19
C LYS A 83 -9.93 -19.02 21.50
N GLY A 84 -10.62 -20.00 20.92
CA GLY A 84 -11.91 -19.83 20.26
C GLY A 84 -12.00 -20.64 18.96
N SER A 85 -13.12 -20.50 18.25
CA SER A 85 -13.32 -21.17 16.95
C SER A 85 -12.46 -20.52 15.86
N VAL A 86 -11.78 -21.36 15.09
CA VAL A 86 -10.96 -20.98 13.93
C VAL A 86 -11.61 -21.38 12.60
N GLU A 87 -12.81 -21.91 12.66
CA GLU A 87 -13.55 -22.34 11.47
C GLU A 87 -13.75 -21.21 10.46
N GLY A 88 -13.36 -21.44 9.20
CA GLY A 88 -13.46 -20.47 8.12
C GLY A 88 -12.44 -19.34 8.14
N LEU A 89 -11.46 -19.37 9.06
CA LEU A 89 -10.37 -18.39 9.09
C LEU A 89 -9.21 -18.82 8.18
N THR A 90 -8.66 -17.85 7.44
CA THR A 90 -7.36 -17.98 6.78
C THR A 90 -6.22 -17.76 7.78
N GLU A 91 -4.96 -17.92 7.36
CA GLU A 91 -3.78 -17.79 8.22
C GLU A 91 -3.76 -16.47 9.01
N ASP A 92 -4.01 -15.33 8.35
CA ASP A 92 -4.08 -14.00 8.98
C ASP A 92 -5.50 -13.64 9.47
N GLY A 93 -6.47 -14.52 9.27
CA GLY A 93 -7.85 -14.31 9.70
C GLY A 93 -8.00 -14.36 11.22
N PHE A 94 -8.99 -13.65 11.72
CA PHE A 94 -9.31 -13.63 13.16
C PHE A 94 -10.82 -13.71 13.41
N ARG A 95 -11.17 -14.09 14.65
CA ARG A 95 -12.53 -14.01 15.18
C ARG A 95 -12.53 -13.34 16.55
N LEU A 96 -13.45 -12.39 16.73
CA LEU A 96 -13.84 -11.82 18.02
C LEU A 96 -15.20 -12.39 18.38
N SER A 97 -15.31 -13.07 19.53
CA SER A 97 -16.55 -13.71 19.94
C SER A 97 -16.83 -13.50 21.43
N SER A 98 -17.93 -12.84 21.76
CA SER A 98 -18.42 -12.73 23.13
C SER A 98 -19.15 -14.02 23.52
N ALA A 99 -18.73 -14.66 24.61
CA ALA A 99 -19.37 -15.83 25.18
C ALA A 99 -19.22 -15.83 26.71
N ASP A 100 -20.25 -16.20 27.43
CA ASP A 100 -20.28 -16.32 28.89
C ASP A 100 -19.77 -15.07 29.64
N GLY A 101 -19.97 -13.87 29.04
CA GLY A 101 -19.53 -12.58 29.57
C GLY A 101 -18.03 -12.30 29.40
N SER A 102 -17.32 -13.06 28.60
CA SER A 102 -15.91 -12.88 28.22
C SER A 102 -15.79 -12.62 26.71
N LEU A 103 -14.66 -12.06 26.27
CA LEU A 103 -14.32 -11.87 24.87
C LEU A 103 -13.22 -12.81 24.47
N PHE A 104 -13.43 -13.63 23.45
CA PHE A 104 -12.44 -14.55 22.88
C PHE A 104 -11.89 -13.98 21.59
N VAL A 105 -10.56 -14.05 21.43
CA VAL A 105 -9.81 -13.63 20.24
C VAL A 105 -9.08 -14.85 19.71
N SER A 106 -9.53 -15.37 18.58
CA SER A 106 -8.91 -16.53 17.91
C SER A 106 -8.37 -16.16 16.54
N SER A 107 -7.39 -16.93 16.07
CA SER A 107 -6.66 -16.72 14.82
C SER A 107 -6.60 -18.01 14.02
N GLY A 108 -6.63 -17.89 12.69
CA GLY A 108 -6.41 -19.02 11.78
C GLY A 108 -4.92 -19.44 11.73
N GLY A 109 -4.02 -18.52 12.05
CA GLY A 109 -2.57 -18.73 12.10
C GLY A 109 -1.90 -17.72 13.03
N ASP A 110 -0.66 -17.34 12.75
CA ASP A 110 0.16 -16.60 13.70
C ASP A 110 -0.34 -15.18 14.02
N LYS A 111 -0.64 -14.34 13.03
CA LYS A 111 -0.84 -12.89 13.22
C LYS A 111 -2.28 -12.48 13.50
N GLY A 112 -3.26 -13.33 13.26
CA GLY A 112 -4.68 -12.97 13.34
C GLY A 112 -5.11 -12.44 14.72
N CYS A 113 -4.52 -12.92 15.84
CA CYS A 113 -4.83 -12.38 17.16
C CYS A 113 -4.44 -10.90 17.29
N ILE A 114 -3.29 -10.47 16.75
CA ILE A 114 -2.89 -9.05 16.72
C ILE A 114 -3.93 -8.25 15.91
N TYR A 115 -4.32 -8.75 14.74
CA TYR A 115 -5.28 -8.08 13.85
C TYR A 115 -6.69 -8.01 14.47
N GLY A 116 -7.08 -9.02 15.24
CA GLY A 116 -8.29 -8.99 16.08
C GLY A 116 -8.24 -7.91 17.15
N ILE A 117 -7.12 -7.77 17.86
CA ILE A 117 -6.92 -6.71 18.85
C ILE A 117 -6.89 -5.32 18.20
N VAL A 118 -6.23 -5.15 17.05
CA VAL A 118 -6.29 -3.88 16.29
C VAL A 118 -7.73 -3.52 15.94
N THR A 119 -8.52 -4.48 15.44
CA THR A 119 -9.94 -4.28 15.14
C THR A 119 -10.74 -3.92 16.38
N LEU A 120 -10.47 -4.58 17.51
CA LEU A 120 -11.10 -4.26 18.80
C LEU A 120 -10.80 -2.80 19.23
N LEU A 121 -9.54 -2.40 19.11
CA LEU A 121 -9.10 -1.03 19.46
C LEU A 121 -9.71 0.01 18.53
N GLU A 122 -9.72 -0.25 17.23
CA GLU A 122 -10.19 0.73 16.25
C GLU A 122 -11.71 0.87 16.24
N ASP A 123 -12.44 -0.23 16.14
CA ASP A 123 -13.88 -0.21 15.88
C ASP A 123 -14.74 -0.17 17.15
N TYR A 124 -14.21 -0.65 18.27
CA TYR A 124 -14.97 -0.72 19.53
C TYR A 124 -14.44 0.18 20.64
N LEU A 125 -13.14 0.48 20.65
CA LEU A 125 -12.53 1.34 21.66
C LEU A 125 -12.20 2.75 21.15
N GLY A 126 -12.43 3.02 19.84
CA GLY A 126 -12.34 4.34 19.25
C GLY A 126 -10.89 4.85 19.06
N VAL A 127 -9.92 3.95 18.99
CA VAL A 127 -8.54 4.31 18.66
C VAL A 127 -8.43 4.48 17.15
N ASN A 128 -7.90 5.62 16.69
CA ASN A 128 -7.64 5.84 15.27
C ASN A 128 -6.15 6.08 15.06
N TYR A 129 -5.50 5.19 14.32
CA TYR A 129 -4.10 5.29 13.92
C TYR A 129 -4.03 5.82 12.48
N TYR A 130 -3.25 6.88 12.23
CA TYR A 130 -3.20 7.54 10.92
C TYR A 130 -1.83 7.40 10.26
N THR A 131 -0.77 7.70 11.03
CA THR A 131 0.62 7.67 10.54
C THR A 131 1.53 7.12 11.63
N SER A 132 2.84 6.95 11.35
CA SER A 132 3.80 6.68 12.41
C SER A 132 3.68 7.77 13.49
N HIS A 133 3.54 7.34 14.75
CA HIS A 133 3.42 8.20 15.93
C HIS A 133 2.17 9.11 15.99
N THR A 134 1.23 9.00 15.04
CA THR A 134 -0.01 9.80 15.05
C THR A 134 -1.23 8.90 15.24
N CYS A 135 -1.75 8.87 16.45
CA CYS A 135 -3.02 8.23 16.77
C CYS A 135 -3.90 9.12 17.66
N THR A 136 -5.22 8.94 17.59
CA THR A 136 -6.19 9.64 18.41
C THR A 136 -7.07 8.66 19.16
N TYR A 137 -7.42 8.98 20.38
CA TYR A 137 -8.36 8.25 21.23
C TYR A 137 -8.93 9.21 22.29
N GLU A 138 -10.11 8.90 22.76
CA GLU A 138 -10.75 9.66 23.84
C GLU A 138 -10.37 9.10 25.21
N LYS A 139 -10.01 9.96 26.16
CA LYS A 139 -9.76 9.56 27.56
C LYS A 139 -11.07 9.23 28.24
N LYS A 140 -11.14 8.07 28.92
CA LYS A 140 -12.32 7.58 29.63
C LYS A 140 -11.92 6.90 30.94
N SER A 141 -12.67 7.11 32.02
CA SER A 141 -12.47 6.39 33.29
C SER A 141 -13.15 5.02 33.29
N THR A 142 -14.14 4.82 32.41
CA THR A 142 -14.90 3.57 32.26
C THR A 142 -14.87 3.13 30.81
N LEU A 143 -14.54 1.85 30.57
CA LEU A 143 -14.41 1.25 29.26
C LEU A 143 -15.24 -0.03 29.18
N VAL A 144 -16.20 -0.05 28.28
CA VAL A 144 -17.18 -1.13 28.12
C VAL A 144 -17.21 -1.61 26.68
N LEU A 145 -17.27 -2.92 26.47
CA LEU A 145 -17.44 -3.54 25.16
C LEU A 145 -18.90 -4.00 24.99
N PRO A 146 -19.47 -3.82 23.80
CA PRO A 146 -20.74 -4.47 23.46
C PRO A 146 -20.53 -5.98 23.28
N GLU A 147 -21.60 -6.71 23.04
CA GLU A 147 -21.50 -8.07 22.52
C GLU A 147 -20.89 -8.04 21.11
N ILE A 148 -19.85 -8.84 20.86
CA ILE A 148 -19.12 -8.90 19.60
C ILE A 148 -19.18 -10.31 19.06
N ASN A 149 -19.56 -10.44 17.80
CA ASN A 149 -19.42 -11.68 17.02
C ASN A 149 -18.99 -11.30 15.61
N ARG A 150 -17.68 -11.33 15.38
CA ARG A 150 -17.07 -10.85 14.14
C ARG A 150 -15.94 -11.76 13.73
N ALA A 151 -15.93 -12.17 12.46
CA ALA A 151 -14.81 -12.88 11.85
C ALA A 151 -14.38 -12.14 10.59
N GLU A 152 -13.08 -12.04 10.37
CA GLU A 152 -12.51 -11.42 9.18
C GLU A 152 -11.36 -12.25 8.63
N ASN A 153 -11.24 -12.21 7.31
CA ASN A 153 -10.09 -12.69 6.55
C ASN A 153 -9.59 -11.56 5.65
N PRO A 154 -8.27 -11.40 5.46
CA PRO A 154 -7.75 -10.43 4.51
C PRO A 154 -8.12 -10.78 3.07
N ALA A 155 -8.28 -9.75 2.22
CA ALA A 155 -8.46 -9.96 0.78
C ALA A 155 -7.19 -10.50 0.12
N PHE A 156 -6.02 -10.09 0.60
CA PHE A 156 -4.71 -10.54 0.14
C PHE A 156 -3.91 -11.11 1.31
N ARG A 157 -3.30 -12.30 1.13
CA ARG A 157 -2.49 -12.96 2.17
C ARG A 157 -1.13 -12.28 2.41
N TYR A 158 -0.60 -11.54 1.42
CA TYR A 158 0.59 -10.70 1.53
C TYR A 158 0.23 -9.26 1.15
N ARG A 159 0.67 -8.29 1.95
CA ARG A 159 0.29 -6.87 1.83
C ARG A 159 1.49 -5.99 2.13
N GLN A 160 2.00 -5.29 1.11
CA GLN A 160 3.19 -4.45 1.20
C GLN A 160 2.97 -3.09 0.55
N THR A 161 3.45 -2.01 1.16
CA THR A 161 3.31 -0.64 0.66
C THR A 161 4.62 0.14 0.50
N GLN A 162 5.76 -0.36 0.92
CA GLN A 162 7.01 0.40 1.04
C GLN A 162 6.91 1.69 1.89
N SER A 163 5.89 1.84 2.72
CA SER A 163 5.75 3.04 3.55
C SER A 163 6.95 3.19 4.50
N TYR A 164 7.58 4.36 4.50
CA TYR A 164 8.65 4.70 5.43
C TYR A 164 8.22 4.52 6.91
N ALA A 165 6.94 4.71 7.19
CA ALA A 165 6.36 4.57 8.53
C ALA A 165 6.50 3.14 9.10
N ILE A 166 6.64 2.12 8.25
CA ILE A 166 6.89 0.73 8.68
C ILE A 166 8.23 0.61 9.43
N ALA A 167 9.26 1.29 8.93
CA ALA A 167 10.59 1.28 9.56
C ALA A 167 10.67 2.20 10.80
N GLU A 168 9.87 3.26 10.85
CA GLU A 168 9.86 4.22 11.95
C GLU A 168 9.04 3.75 13.16
N ASP A 169 7.99 2.94 12.92
CA ASP A 169 7.01 2.59 13.95
C ASP A 169 6.51 1.13 13.81
N PRO A 170 6.96 0.22 14.67
CA PRO A 170 6.49 -1.17 14.66
C PRO A 170 4.98 -1.32 14.88
N ILE A 171 4.35 -0.40 15.65
CA ILE A 171 2.90 -0.41 15.85
C ILE A 171 2.19 -0.08 14.54
N TYR A 172 2.71 0.84 13.73
CA TYR A 172 2.16 1.17 12.42
C TYR A 172 2.03 -0.07 11.53
N LYS A 173 3.11 -0.87 11.43
CA LYS A 173 3.10 -2.11 10.64
C LYS A 173 2.01 -3.09 11.09
N MET A 174 1.92 -3.35 12.41
CA MET A 174 0.89 -4.20 12.99
C MET A 174 -0.52 -3.64 12.76
N TRP A 175 -0.71 -2.34 12.97
CA TRP A 175 -2.00 -1.68 12.82
C TRP A 175 -2.56 -1.75 11.41
N PHE A 176 -1.68 -1.52 10.42
CA PHE A 176 -2.06 -1.59 9.01
C PHE A 176 -1.91 -2.99 8.41
N ARG A 177 -1.54 -3.99 9.22
CA ARG A 177 -1.46 -5.42 8.84
C ARG A 177 -0.53 -5.64 7.64
N LEU A 178 0.61 -4.94 7.62
CA LEU A 178 1.58 -4.93 6.54
C LEU A 178 2.72 -5.92 6.78
N GLU A 179 3.36 -6.31 5.71
CA GLU A 179 4.51 -7.21 5.67
C GLU A 179 5.73 -6.51 5.08
N GLU A 180 6.91 -6.98 5.45
CA GLU A 180 8.16 -6.59 4.80
C GLU A 180 8.78 -7.81 4.08
N PRO A 181 9.44 -7.59 2.91
CA PRO A 181 10.05 -8.70 2.17
C PRO A 181 10.99 -9.57 3.00
N LYS A 182 11.78 -8.96 3.90
CA LYS A 182 12.72 -9.67 4.78
C LYS A 182 12.04 -10.63 5.80
N GLU A 183 10.73 -10.49 6.01
CA GLU A 183 9.95 -11.33 6.93
C GLU A 183 9.28 -12.53 6.24
N VAL A 184 9.14 -12.47 4.92
CA VAL A 184 8.39 -13.45 4.13
C VAL A 184 9.31 -14.19 3.15
N PHE A 185 10.23 -13.45 2.50
CA PHE A 185 11.12 -14.02 1.49
C PHE A 185 12.48 -14.35 2.09
N ALA A 186 12.93 -15.59 1.92
CA ALA A 186 14.21 -16.06 2.39
C ALA A 186 15.35 -15.14 1.91
N ASN A 187 16.19 -14.71 2.85
CA ASN A 187 17.25 -13.71 2.64
C ASN A 187 16.76 -12.37 2.03
N GLY A 188 15.48 -12.03 2.17
CA GLY A 188 14.88 -10.82 1.58
C GLY A 188 14.84 -10.82 0.04
N LEU A 189 15.00 -11.97 -0.60
CA LEU A 189 15.01 -12.10 -2.07
C LEU A 189 13.58 -12.14 -2.62
N TRP A 190 13.03 -10.98 -2.99
CA TRP A 190 11.64 -10.84 -3.40
C TRP A 190 11.41 -10.35 -4.84
N VAL A 191 12.31 -9.54 -5.42
CA VAL A 191 12.28 -9.10 -6.83
C VAL A 191 13.70 -8.90 -7.37
N HIS A 192 13.87 -9.03 -8.70
CA HIS A 192 15.15 -8.84 -9.41
C HIS A 192 16.29 -9.61 -8.75
N THR A 193 16.14 -10.95 -8.72
CA THR A 193 16.99 -11.81 -7.91
C THR A 193 18.03 -12.59 -8.69
N PHE A 194 17.96 -12.59 -10.03
CA PHE A 194 18.88 -13.39 -10.86
C PHE A 194 20.35 -13.07 -10.56
N ASP A 195 20.77 -11.81 -10.64
CA ASP A 195 22.16 -11.46 -10.36
C ASP A 195 22.54 -11.57 -8.87
N LYS A 196 21.56 -11.56 -7.97
CA LYS A 196 21.78 -11.79 -6.53
C LYS A 196 22.05 -13.28 -6.22
N ILE A 197 21.41 -14.17 -6.96
CA ILE A 197 21.52 -15.63 -6.76
C ILE A 197 22.70 -16.21 -7.56
N LEU A 198 22.90 -15.77 -8.80
CA LEU A 198 24.02 -16.17 -9.66
C LEU A 198 24.71 -14.91 -10.22
N PRO A 199 25.59 -14.26 -9.40
CA PRO A 199 26.19 -12.99 -9.78
C PRO A 199 27.05 -13.06 -11.03
N SER A 200 26.83 -12.14 -11.95
CA SER A 200 27.65 -12.02 -13.17
C SER A 200 29.10 -11.61 -12.85
N SER A 201 29.35 -10.95 -11.73
CA SER A 201 30.69 -10.65 -11.23
C SER A 201 31.48 -11.87 -10.79
N GLU A 202 30.80 -12.99 -10.47
CA GLU A 202 31.44 -14.25 -10.05
C GLU A 202 31.67 -15.19 -11.25
N PHE A 203 30.72 -15.26 -12.17
CA PHE A 203 30.71 -16.26 -13.24
C PHE A 203 30.84 -15.67 -14.65
N GLY A 204 30.66 -14.37 -14.83
CA GLY A 204 30.54 -13.75 -16.15
C GLY A 204 31.75 -13.96 -17.07
N ASP A 205 32.96 -13.86 -16.53
CA ASP A 205 34.19 -14.02 -17.27
C ASP A 205 34.53 -15.50 -17.58
N SER A 206 34.24 -16.40 -16.61
CA SER A 206 34.57 -17.84 -16.73
C SER A 206 33.48 -18.65 -17.43
N HIS A 207 32.21 -18.23 -17.29
CA HIS A 207 31.03 -18.92 -17.79
C HIS A 207 30.02 -17.96 -18.44
N PRO A 208 30.42 -17.26 -19.53
CA PRO A 208 29.51 -16.34 -20.21
C PRO A 208 28.25 -17.03 -20.76
N GLU A 209 28.29 -18.35 -21.01
CA GLU A 209 27.15 -19.17 -21.45
C GLU A 209 26.02 -19.29 -20.41
N TYR A 210 26.27 -18.94 -19.17
CA TYR A 210 25.21 -18.90 -18.13
C TYR A 210 24.27 -17.72 -18.32
N TYR A 211 24.70 -16.68 -19.04
CA TYR A 211 23.96 -15.43 -19.23
C TYR A 211 23.36 -15.33 -20.63
N SER A 212 22.49 -14.33 -20.80
CA SER A 212 21.74 -14.14 -22.03
C SER A 212 22.61 -14.03 -23.27
N PHE A 213 22.16 -14.71 -24.33
CA PHE A 213 22.65 -14.52 -25.69
C PHE A 213 21.80 -13.45 -26.37
N ILE A 214 22.39 -12.29 -26.67
CA ILE A 214 21.70 -11.11 -27.19
C ILE A 214 22.49 -10.58 -28.38
N ASN A 215 21.83 -10.37 -29.53
CA ASN A 215 22.44 -9.83 -30.74
C ASN A 215 23.71 -10.55 -31.18
N GLY A 216 23.72 -11.89 -31.08
CA GLY A 216 24.81 -12.73 -31.57
C GLY A 216 25.95 -12.98 -30.58
N GLU A 217 25.88 -12.52 -29.36
CA GLU A 217 26.93 -12.72 -28.35
C GLU A 217 26.35 -12.96 -26.93
N ARG A 218 27.16 -13.61 -26.07
CA ARG A 218 26.84 -13.74 -24.65
C ARG A 218 27.16 -12.43 -23.92
N ARG A 219 26.21 -11.95 -23.11
CA ARG A 219 26.33 -10.67 -22.41
C ARG A 219 26.12 -10.83 -20.91
N PRO A 220 27.16 -11.30 -20.16
CA PRO A 220 27.11 -11.28 -18.72
C PRO A 220 27.00 -9.83 -18.20
N GLY A 221 26.31 -9.62 -17.07
CA GLY A 221 26.14 -8.32 -16.44
C GLY A 221 24.93 -8.29 -15.54
N ALA A 222 24.89 -7.35 -14.60
CA ALA A 222 23.80 -7.24 -13.63
C ALA A 222 22.42 -6.95 -14.26
N ALA A 223 22.39 -6.38 -15.46
CA ALA A 223 21.17 -6.17 -16.24
C ALA A 223 20.83 -7.33 -17.19
N SER A 224 21.72 -8.33 -17.32
CA SER A 224 21.49 -9.52 -18.15
C SER A 224 20.58 -10.50 -17.43
N GLN A 225 20.05 -11.47 -18.20
CA GLN A 225 19.27 -12.57 -17.62
C GLN A 225 20.08 -13.87 -17.67
N TRP A 226 19.57 -14.93 -17.04
CA TRP A 226 20.14 -16.27 -17.16
C TRP A 226 19.77 -16.93 -18.50
N CYS A 227 20.62 -17.85 -18.95
CA CYS A 227 20.24 -18.83 -19.99
C CYS A 227 19.42 -19.95 -19.33
N LEU A 228 18.09 -19.80 -19.32
CA LEU A 228 17.17 -20.69 -18.59
C LEU A 228 17.12 -22.13 -19.12
N THR A 229 17.67 -22.39 -20.29
CA THR A 229 17.82 -23.75 -20.86
C THR A 229 19.20 -24.37 -20.60
N ASN A 230 20.09 -23.65 -19.92
CA ASN A 230 21.41 -24.20 -19.55
C ASN A 230 21.26 -25.10 -18.30
N PRO A 231 21.62 -26.40 -18.37
CA PRO A 231 21.45 -27.33 -17.25
C PRO A 231 22.37 -27.00 -16.06
N GLU A 232 23.58 -26.45 -16.31
CA GLU A 232 24.50 -26.06 -15.23
C GLU A 232 23.94 -24.88 -14.42
N VAL A 233 23.33 -23.88 -15.08
CA VAL A 233 22.63 -22.79 -14.41
C VAL A 233 21.54 -23.33 -13.49
N PHE A 234 20.77 -24.31 -13.97
CA PHE A 234 19.71 -24.91 -13.15
C PHE A 234 20.27 -25.60 -11.90
N GLU A 235 21.34 -26.38 -12.01
CA GLU A 235 21.94 -27.07 -10.86
C GLU A 235 22.56 -26.06 -9.87
N LEU A 236 23.31 -25.07 -10.36
CA LEU A 236 23.90 -24.02 -9.51
C LEU A 236 22.83 -23.23 -8.75
N VAL A 237 21.80 -22.80 -9.44
CA VAL A 237 20.67 -22.08 -8.81
C VAL A 237 19.97 -22.96 -7.78
N SER A 238 19.73 -24.24 -8.08
CA SER A 238 19.13 -25.19 -7.14
C SER A 238 19.94 -25.36 -5.86
N HIS A 239 21.25 -25.48 -5.98
CA HIS A 239 22.16 -25.58 -4.82
C HIS A 239 22.16 -24.29 -3.98
N ARG A 240 22.16 -23.13 -4.63
CA ARG A 240 22.11 -21.84 -3.91
C ARG A 240 20.78 -21.63 -3.20
N VAL A 241 19.66 -21.97 -3.84
CA VAL A 241 18.32 -21.92 -3.25
C VAL A 241 18.22 -22.84 -2.03
N ASP A 242 18.72 -24.07 -2.10
CA ASP A 242 18.78 -24.98 -0.96
C ASP A 242 19.58 -24.39 0.21
N SER A 243 20.74 -23.81 -0.08
CA SER A 243 21.59 -23.14 0.90
C SER A 243 20.90 -21.93 1.56
N ILE A 244 20.17 -21.13 0.75
CA ILE A 244 19.42 -19.97 1.25
C ILE A 244 18.30 -20.43 2.19
N PHE A 245 17.51 -21.43 1.84
CA PHE A 245 16.47 -21.95 2.73
C PHE A 245 17.03 -22.57 4.01
N LYS A 246 18.14 -23.29 3.94
CA LYS A 246 18.82 -23.82 5.13
C LYS A 246 19.34 -22.72 6.06
N ALA A 247 19.79 -21.59 5.51
CA ALA A 247 20.24 -20.43 6.28
C ALA A 247 19.07 -19.61 6.86
N ASN A 248 17.86 -19.78 6.35
CA ASN A 248 16.66 -19.07 6.79
C ASN A 248 15.55 -20.05 7.23
N PRO A 249 15.76 -20.82 8.30
CA PRO A 249 14.78 -21.78 8.79
C PRO A 249 13.50 -21.04 9.22
N GLY A 250 12.35 -21.50 8.79
CA GLY A 250 11.06 -20.84 9.04
C GLY A 250 10.57 -19.94 7.91
N MET A 251 11.43 -19.61 6.94
CA MET A 251 11.00 -18.94 5.71
C MET A 251 10.74 -19.96 4.60
N ASN A 252 9.59 -19.81 3.93
CA ASN A 252 9.16 -20.80 2.93
C ASN A 252 9.07 -20.25 1.52
N MET A 253 9.31 -18.95 1.32
CA MET A 253 9.19 -18.30 0.02
C MET A 253 10.51 -17.65 -0.43
N ILE A 254 10.80 -17.72 -1.73
CA ILE A 254 11.88 -17.00 -2.40
C ILE A 254 11.41 -16.54 -3.78
N SER A 255 11.86 -15.38 -4.22
CA SER A 255 11.66 -14.97 -5.62
C SER A 255 12.84 -15.42 -6.48
N ILE A 256 12.50 -16.00 -7.63
CA ILE A 256 13.42 -16.33 -8.73
C ILE A 256 12.95 -15.52 -9.93
N SER A 257 13.44 -14.30 -10.05
CA SER A 257 12.91 -13.32 -10.98
C SER A 257 14.01 -12.61 -11.76
N GLN A 258 13.69 -12.27 -13.00
CA GLN A 258 14.59 -11.56 -13.91
C GLN A 258 15.09 -10.24 -13.31
N ASN A 259 16.31 -9.85 -13.70
CA ASN A 259 16.85 -8.54 -13.40
C ASN A 259 16.06 -7.45 -14.14
N ASP A 260 16.10 -6.24 -13.65
CA ASP A 260 15.44 -5.12 -14.31
C ASP A 260 16.07 -4.82 -15.67
N GLY A 261 15.23 -4.57 -16.66
CA GLY A 261 15.64 -4.29 -18.03
C GLY A 261 14.71 -4.89 -19.07
N ASN A 262 14.59 -4.24 -20.22
CA ASN A 262 13.78 -4.70 -21.33
C ASN A 262 14.68 -5.29 -22.43
N PHE A 263 14.15 -6.27 -23.18
CA PHE A 263 14.84 -6.96 -24.28
C PHE A 263 16.18 -7.63 -23.88
N THR A 264 16.27 -8.07 -22.63
CA THR A 264 17.49 -8.68 -22.07
C THR A 264 17.40 -10.19 -21.88
N ASN A 265 16.27 -10.82 -22.27
CA ASN A 265 16.08 -12.27 -22.23
C ASN A 265 17.05 -13.02 -23.18
N CYS A 266 17.36 -14.25 -22.85
CA CYS A 266 18.26 -15.09 -23.65
C CYS A 266 17.59 -15.53 -24.97
N ALA A 267 18.19 -15.17 -26.08
CA ALA A 267 17.75 -15.53 -27.42
C ALA A 267 18.65 -16.61 -28.07
N CYS A 268 19.33 -17.48 -27.30
CA CYS A 268 20.02 -18.63 -27.85
C CYS A 268 19.02 -19.65 -28.45
N ASP A 269 19.48 -20.50 -29.36
CA ASP A 269 18.60 -21.43 -30.12
C ASP A 269 17.67 -22.24 -29.20
N LYS A 270 18.18 -22.74 -28.08
CA LYS A 270 17.35 -23.53 -27.12
C LYS A 270 16.31 -22.71 -26.40
N CYS A 271 16.66 -21.51 -25.91
CA CYS A 271 15.67 -20.61 -25.23
C CYS A 271 14.63 -20.17 -26.25
N LYS A 272 15.06 -19.71 -27.43
CA LYS A 272 14.16 -19.27 -28.50
C LYS A 272 13.20 -20.37 -28.94
N ALA A 273 13.70 -21.60 -29.21
CA ALA A 273 12.85 -22.71 -29.59
C ALA A 273 11.80 -23.08 -28.53
N LEU A 274 12.18 -23.02 -27.24
CA LEU A 274 11.23 -23.24 -26.13
C LEU A 274 10.18 -22.12 -26.02
N ASP A 275 10.61 -20.88 -26.16
CA ASP A 275 9.69 -19.74 -26.12
C ASP A 275 8.75 -19.75 -27.35
N GLU A 276 9.21 -20.10 -28.53
CA GLU A 276 8.37 -20.29 -29.73
C GLU A 276 7.33 -21.41 -29.55
N GLN A 277 7.71 -22.52 -28.93
CA GLN A 277 6.80 -23.59 -28.56
C GLN A 277 5.71 -23.10 -27.61
N GLU A 278 6.04 -22.19 -26.71
CA GLU A 278 5.11 -21.59 -25.73
C GLU A 278 4.37 -20.35 -26.26
N GLY A 279 4.34 -20.14 -27.57
CA GLY A 279 3.58 -19.05 -28.21
C GLY A 279 4.40 -17.79 -28.49
N GLY A 280 5.73 -17.89 -28.45
CA GLY A 280 6.66 -16.80 -28.74
C GLY A 280 6.88 -15.83 -27.55
N VAL A 281 6.60 -16.29 -26.33
CA VAL A 281 6.74 -15.47 -25.12
C VAL A 281 7.84 -16.00 -24.20
N PRO A 282 8.78 -15.13 -23.73
CA PRO A 282 9.87 -15.55 -22.85
C PRO A 282 9.44 -16.03 -21.46
N SER A 283 8.20 -15.81 -21.09
CA SER A 283 7.58 -16.45 -19.91
C SER A 283 7.54 -17.99 -20.05
N GLY A 284 7.61 -18.53 -21.28
CA GLY A 284 7.68 -19.97 -21.52
C GLY A 284 8.91 -20.59 -20.87
N SER A 285 10.09 -20.18 -21.27
CA SER A 285 11.36 -20.68 -20.69
C SER A 285 11.45 -20.40 -19.18
N LEU A 286 10.92 -19.27 -18.72
CA LEU A 286 10.88 -18.92 -17.30
C LEU A 286 10.04 -19.90 -16.48
N ILE A 287 8.81 -20.20 -16.90
CA ILE A 287 7.91 -21.11 -16.16
C ILE A 287 8.42 -22.56 -16.23
N HIS A 288 8.99 -23.00 -17.35
CA HIS A 288 9.65 -24.31 -17.42
C HIS A 288 10.81 -24.45 -16.42
N PHE A 289 11.66 -23.43 -16.29
CA PHE A 289 12.74 -23.40 -15.31
C PHE A 289 12.20 -23.43 -13.87
N LEU A 290 11.24 -22.56 -13.57
CA LEU A 290 10.64 -22.46 -12.23
C LEU A 290 9.92 -23.72 -11.81
N ASN A 291 9.17 -24.35 -12.71
CA ASN A 291 8.48 -25.60 -12.41
C ASN A 291 9.45 -26.72 -12.04
N LYS A 292 10.60 -26.82 -12.70
CA LYS A 292 11.65 -27.78 -12.31
C LYS A 292 12.18 -27.50 -10.91
N LEU A 293 12.38 -26.20 -10.58
CA LEU A 293 12.85 -25.78 -9.28
C LEU A 293 11.80 -26.02 -8.20
N ALA A 294 10.56 -25.62 -8.44
CA ALA A 294 9.42 -25.82 -7.55
C ALA A 294 9.11 -27.30 -7.26
N ALA A 295 9.29 -28.17 -8.26
CA ALA A 295 9.17 -29.61 -8.09
C ALA A 295 10.28 -30.22 -7.23
N ARG A 296 11.50 -29.61 -7.23
CA ARG A 296 12.62 -30.03 -6.36
C ARG A 296 12.41 -29.65 -4.90
N PHE A 297 11.63 -28.61 -4.63
CA PHE A 297 11.33 -28.08 -3.30
C PHE A 297 9.81 -27.96 -3.09
N PRO A 298 9.07 -29.07 -2.99
CA PRO A 298 7.60 -29.07 -2.98
C PRO A 298 6.98 -28.43 -1.73
N ASP A 299 7.73 -28.29 -0.65
CA ASP A 299 7.34 -27.63 0.61
C ASP A 299 7.70 -26.14 0.66
N LYS A 300 8.25 -25.59 -0.43
CA LYS A 300 8.64 -24.18 -0.57
C LYS A 300 7.80 -23.48 -1.63
N GLU A 301 7.63 -22.18 -1.50
CA GLU A 301 6.98 -21.31 -2.48
C GLU A 301 8.00 -20.50 -3.27
N PHE A 302 7.72 -20.31 -4.54
CA PHE A 302 8.51 -19.50 -5.44
C PHE A 302 7.68 -18.35 -5.98
N SER A 303 8.28 -17.17 -6.11
CA SER A 303 7.68 -16.05 -6.82
C SER A 303 8.51 -15.70 -8.05
N THR A 304 7.90 -15.18 -9.09
CA THR A 304 8.60 -14.64 -10.26
C THR A 304 7.84 -13.45 -10.84
N LEU A 305 8.52 -12.63 -11.65
CA LEU A 305 7.93 -11.47 -12.30
C LEU A 305 7.30 -11.85 -13.65
N ALA A 306 6.06 -11.44 -13.86
CA ALA A 306 5.43 -11.27 -15.16
C ALA A 306 5.51 -9.79 -15.54
N TYR A 307 6.63 -9.38 -16.13
CA TYR A 307 7.04 -7.98 -16.28
C TYR A 307 7.75 -7.77 -17.61
N LEU A 308 7.40 -6.75 -18.34
CA LEU A 308 7.96 -6.43 -19.66
C LEU A 308 7.89 -7.65 -20.61
N PHE A 309 9.03 -8.21 -20.99
CA PHE A 309 9.11 -9.32 -21.93
C PHE A 309 8.50 -10.66 -21.43
N THR A 310 8.23 -10.79 -20.11
CA THR A 310 7.55 -11.97 -19.53
C THR A 310 6.12 -11.72 -19.11
N MET A 311 5.54 -10.55 -19.44
CA MET A 311 4.22 -10.11 -18.98
C MET A 311 3.11 -11.09 -19.35
N HIS A 312 3.12 -11.63 -20.56
CA HIS A 312 2.08 -12.53 -21.04
C HIS A 312 2.33 -14.00 -20.65
N PRO A 313 1.27 -14.77 -20.34
CA PRO A 313 1.40 -16.17 -19.98
C PRO A 313 1.83 -17.04 -21.16
N PRO A 314 2.55 -18.14 -20.91
CA PRO A 314 2.89 -19.14 -21.92
C PRO A 314 1.63 -19.91 -22.38
N LYS A 315 1.75 -20.52 -23.58
CA LYS A 315 0.61 -21.18 -24.25
C LYS A 315 0.27 -22.55 -23.65
N HIS A 316 1.25 -23.34 -23.27
CA HIS A 316 1.08 -24.75 -22.91
C HIS A 316 1.48 -25.04 -21.46
N VAL A 317 2.64 -24.57 -21.01
CA VAL A 317 3.10 -24.82 -19.65
C VAL A 317 2.29 -24.00 -18.65
N LYS A 318 1.93 -24.63 -17.51
CA LYS A 318 1.24 -23.95 -16.38
C LYS A 318 2.16 -23.90 -15.18
N PRO A 319 2.13 -22.80 -14.40
CA PRO A 319 2.83 -22.74 -13.12
C PRO A 319 2.36 -23.87 -12.17
N LEU A 320 3.30 -24.46 -11.44
CA LEU A 320 2.95 -25.38 -10.34
C LEU A 320 2.24 -24.62 -9.21
N PRO A 321 1.47 -25.32 -8.35
CA PRO A 321 0.70 -24.68 -7.27
C PRO A 321 1.52 -23.87 -6.27
N ASN A 322 2.82 -24.14 -6.16
CA ASN A 322 3.75 -23.42 -5.30
C ASN A 322 4.56 -22.33 -6.04
N VAL A 323 4.09 -21.89 -7.22
CA VAL A 323 4.68 -20.79 -8.01
C VAL A 323 3.69 -19.62 -8.05
N ASN A 324 4.13 -18.46 -7.55
CA ASN A 324 3.39 -17.21 -7.52
C ASN A 324 3.85 -16.30 -8.66
N ILE A 325 2.93 -15.81 -9.48
CA ILE A 325 3.21 -14.95 -10.64
C ILE A 325 2.98 -13.50 -10.28
N MET A 326 4.06 -12.71 -10.16
CA MET A 326 3.97 -11.28 -9.85
C MET A 326 3.80 -10.46 -11.11
N LEU A 327 2.56 -10.10 -11.42
CA LEU A 327 2.19 -9.29 -12.57
C LEU A 327 2.31 -7.79 -12.24
N CYS A 328 3.01 -7.05 -13.10
CA CYS A 328 3.32 -5.63 -12.92
C CYS A 328 2.47 -4.77 -13.84
N ASP A 329 1.83 -3.71 -13.32
CA ASP A 329 0.97 -2.80 -14.08
C ASP A 329 1.66 -1.47 -14.46
N ILE A 330 2.99 -1.49 -14.62
CA ILE A 330 3.85 -0.32 -14.82
C ILE A 330 3.39 0.60 -15.96
N ASP A 331 2.95 0.04 -17.09
CA ASP A 331 2.56 0.80 -18.28
C ASP A 331 1.13 1.35 -18.23
N CYS A 332 0.35 1.00 -17.19
CA CYS A 332 -1.02 1.47 -17.06
C CYS A 332 -1.09 2.93 -16.64
N LYS A 333 -2.09 3.66 -17.13
CA LYS A 333 -2.43 5.01 -16.69
C LYS A 333 -3.36 4.97 -15.48
N ARG A 334 -3.40 6.01 -14.69
CA ARG A 334 -3.98 6.01 -13.34
C ARG A 334 -5.14 6.99 -13.14
N GLU A 335 -5.63 7.67 -14.19
CA GLU A 335 -6.78 8.60 -14.09
C GLU A 335 -8.13 7.88 -14.05
N VAL A 336 -8.22 6.66 -14.61
CA VAL A 336 -9.42 5.81 -14.64
C VAL A 336 -9.07 4.37 -14.27
N PRO A 337 -10.06 3.53 -13.90
CA PRO A 337 -9.83 2.12 -13.59
C PRO A 337 -9.13 1.37 -14.73
N LEU A 338 -8.41 0.29 -14.38
CA LEU A 338 -7.66 -0.56 -15.34
C LEU A 338 -8.54 -1.06 -16.49
N THR A 339 -9.83 -1.31 -16.25
CA THR A 339 -10.81 -1.75 -17.26
C THR A 339 -11.22 -0.66 -18.23
N ASP A 340 -11.09 0.60 -17.85
CA ASP A 340 -11.67 1.74 -18.56
C ASP A 340 -10.62 2.51 -19.38
N ASN A 341 -9.35 2.13 -19.27
CA ASN A 341 -8.23 2.77 -19.97
C ASN A 341 -7.62 1.86 -21.04
N VAL A 342 -7.28 2.46 -22.20
CA VAL A 342 -6.62 1.74 -23.29
C VAL A 342 -5.29 1.12 -22.85
N SER A 343 -4.52 1.82 -22.00
CA SER A 343 -3.25 1.31 -21.46
C SER A 343 -3.44 0.09 -20.56
N GLY A 344 -4.58 -0.05 -19.91
CA GLY A 344 -4.93 -1.20 -19.09
C GLY A 344 -5.31 -2.46 -19.87
N GLN A 345 -5.64 -2.35 -21.15
CA GLN A 345 -6.12 -3.49 -21.94
C GLN A 345 -5.11 -4.62 -22.06
N ASP A 346 -3.83 -4.30 -22.26
CA ASP A 346 -2.77 -5.30 -22.36
C ASP A 346 -2.50 -5.97 -21.01
N PHE A 347 -2.49 -5.19 -19.93
CA PHE A 347 -2.41 -5.71 -18.56
C PHE A 347 -3.59 -6.63 -18.25
N MET A 348 -4.83 -6.22 -18.57
CA MET A 348 -6.02 -7.05 -18.34
C MET A 348 -5.99 -8.35 -19.14
N LYS A 349 -5.50 -8.31 -20.38
CA LYS A 349 -5.29 -9.51 -21.20
C LYS A 349 -4.28 -10.46 -20.55
N ALA A 350 -3.17 -9.93 -20.01
CA ALA A 350 -2.19 -10.72 -19.28
C ALA A 350 -2.80 -11.29 -17.98
N MET A 351 -3.52 -10.47 -17.19
CA MET A 351 -4.20 -10.88 -15.97
C MET A 351 -5.19 -12.02 -16.21
N GLU A 352 -6.08 -11.87 -17.20
CA GLU A 352 -7.04 -12.91 -17.59
C GLU A 352 -6.34 -14.19 -18.07
N GLY A 353 -5.23 -14.03 -18.80
CA GLY A 353 -4.44 -15.15 -19.28
C GLY A 353 -3.79 -15.93 -18.14
N TRP A 354 -3.14 -15.26 -17.22
CA TRP A 354 -2.55 -15.87 -16.03
C TRP A 354 -3.60 -16.49 -15.09
N SER A 355 -4.74 -15.83 -14.89
CA SER A 355 -5.85 -16.34 -14.06
C SER A 355 -6.45 -17.65 -14.57
N LYS A 356 -6.32 -17.95 -15.87
CA LYS A 356 -6.76 -19.24 -16.45
C LYS A 356 -5.82 -20.41 -16.14
N ILE A 357 -4.56 -20.13 -15.77
CA ILE A 357 -3.53 -21.15 -15.58
C ILE A 357 -2.90 -21.15 -14.20
N SER A 358 -3.19 -20.15 -13.36
CA SER A 358 -2.70 -20.02 -11.98
C SER A 358 -3.78 -19.42 -11.08
N ASN A 359 -3.85 -19.92 -9.83
CA ASN A 359 -4.65 -19.33 -8.74
C ASN A 359 -3.78 -18.51 -7.76
N ASN A 360 -2.48 -18.35 -8.04
CA ASN A 360 -1.51 -17.67 -7.19
C ASN A 360 -0.92 -16.49 -7.93
N ILE A 361 -1.70 -15.44 -8.09
CA ILE A 361 -1.26 -14.20 -8.70
C ILE A 361 -0.87 -13.22 -7.61
N PHE A 362 0.28 -12.61 -7.81
CA PHE A 362 0.80 -11.50 -7.05
C PHE A 362 0.74 -10.26 -7.93
N VAL A 363 0.39 -9.09 -7.42
CA VAL A 363 0.40 -7.85 -8.19
C VAL A 363 1.41 -6.87 -7.63
N TRP A 364 2.18 -6.28 -8.53
CA TRP A 364 2.94 -5.06 -8.28
C TRP A 364 2.21 -3.89 -8.92
N ASP A 365 1.56 -3.09 -8.07
CA ASP A 365 0.84 -1.88 -8.43
C ASP A 365 1.69 -0.63 -8.17
N TYR A 366 1.70 0.29 -9.12
CA TYR A 366 2.48 1.54 -9.08
C TYR A 366 1.54 2.72 -8.83
N GLY A 367 1.53 3.24 -7.60
CA GLY A 367 0.52 4.17 -7.12
C GLY A 367 0.95 5.63 -6.97
N ILE A 368 2.16 6.03 -7.44
CA ILE A 368 2.69 7.40 -7.37
C ILE A 368 3.44 7.78 -8.65
N ASN A 369 3.84 9.05 -8.75
CA ASN A 369 4.73 9.52 -9.81
C ASN A 369 6.20 9.35 -9.37
N PHE A 370 6.99 8.54 -10.07
CA PHE A 370 8.38 8.21 -9.73
C PHE A 370 9.38 9.26 -10.20
N ASP A 371 9.11 9.92 -11.34
CA ASP A 371 9.97 11.02 -11.82
C ASP A 371 9.80 12.32 -11.02
N CYS A 372 8.62 12.50 -10.39
CA CYS A 372 8.27 13.71 -9.66
C CYS A 372 7.38 13.40 -8.46
N TYR A 373 7.95 12.96 -7.32
CA TYR A 373 7.20 12.63 -6.10
C TYR A 373 6.30 13.77 -5.60
N LEU A 374 6.65 15.02 -5.94
CA LEU A 374 5.89 16.22 -5.60
C LEU A 374 4.85 16.60 -6.67
N SER A 375 4.73 15.86 -7.77
CA SER A 375 3.63 16.08 -8.72
C SER A 375 2.31 15.57 -8.13
N PRO A 376 1.22 16.35 -8.14
CA PRO A 376 -0.09 15.86 -7.73
C PRO A 376 -0.48 14.58 -8.47
N PHE A 377 -0.96 13.57 -7.72
CA PHE A 377 -1.28 12.25 -8.27
C PHE A 377 -2.64 11.78 -7.75
N PRO A 378 -3.76 12.40 -8.23
CA PRO A 378 -5.11 12.20 -7.69
C PRO A 378 -5.77 10.92 -8.23
N ASN A 379 -5.23 9.75 -7.88
CA ASN A 379 -5.73 8.45 -8.31
C ASN A 379 -6.59 7.72 -7.26
N PHE A 380 -7.03 8.39 -6.20
CA PHE A 380 -7.84 7.78 -5.14
C PHE A 380 -9.13 7.12 -5.64
N PRO A 381 -9.87 7.70 -6.61
CA PRO A 381 -11.14 7.13 -7.07
C PRO A 381 -11.05 5.75 -7.69
N ILE A 382 -9.86 5.37 -8.20
CA ILE A 382 -9.69 4.08 -8.87
C ILE A 382 -9.24 2.96 -7.92
N LEU A 383 -8.67 3.27 -6.76
CA LEU A 383 -8.01 2.31 -5.87
C LEU A 383 -8.94 1.15 -5.47
N GLN A 384 -10.15 1.47 -5.00
CA GLN A 384 -11.10 0.44 -4.59
C GLN A 384 -11.53 -0.47 -5.76
N LYS A 385 -11.82 0.13 -6.91
CA LYS A 385 -12.27 -0.61 -8.10
C LYS A 385 -11.17 -1.56 -8.58
N ASN A 386 -9.92 -1.07 -8.65
CA ASN A 386 -8.79 -1.89 -9.06
C ASN A 386 -8.54 -3.02 -8.06
N MET A 387 -8.57 -2.78 -6.76
CA MET A 387 -8.35 -3.84 -5.77
C MET A 387 -9.45 -4.90 -5.77
N LYS A 388 -10.72 -4.53 -6.00
CA LYS A 388 -11.81 -5.50 -6.21
C LYS A 388 -11.58 -6.33 -7.47
N LEU A 389 -11.23 -5.68 -8.56
CA LEU A 389 -10.91 -6.34 -9.83
C LEU A 389 -9.77 -7.35 -9.67
N LEU A 390 -8.69 -6.97 -8.98
CA LEU A 390 -7.55 -7.84 -8.73
C LEU A 390 -7.94 -9.07 -7.90
N LYS A 391 -8.71 -8.88 -6.82
CA LYS A 391 -9.25 -9.96 -6.00
C LYS A 391 -10.09 -10.96 -6.82
N ASP A 392 -10.93 -10.45 -7.73
CA ASP A 392 -11.79 -11.28 -8.58
C ASP A 392 -11.00 -12.08 -9.64
N HIS A 393 -9.73 -11.72 -9.88
CA HIS A 393 -8.81 -12.39 -10.80
C HIS A 393 -7.72 -13.23 -10.09
N HIS A 394 -8.04 -13.83 -8.93
CA HIS A 394 -7.15 -14.73 -8.18
C HIS A 394 -5.86 -14.10 -7.66
N VAL A 395 -5.83 -12.77 -7.51
CA VAL A 395 -4.71 -12.11 -6.82
C VAL A 395 -4.79 -12.46 -5.34
N THR A 396 -3.75 -13.11 -4.84
CA THR A 396 -3.62 -13.52 -3.43
C THR A 396 -2.59 -12.70 -2.66
N MET A 397 -1.71 -12.00 -3.36
CA MET A 397 -0.65 -11.16 -2.79
C MET A 397 -0.63 -9.81 -3.50
N HIS A 398 -0.38 -8.72 -2.76
CA HIS A 398 -0.43 -7.37 -3.29
C HIS A 398 0.73 -6.52 -2.75
N PHE A 399 1.52 -5.96 -3.66
CA PHE A 399 2.49 -4.92 -3.38
C PHE A 399 2.05 -3.63 -4.09
N SER A 400 1.80 -2.59 -3.34
CA SER A 400 1.51 -1.26 -3.88
C SER A 400 2.69 -0.34 -3.61
N GLN A 401 3.39 0.04 -4.66
CA GLN A 401 4.54 0.95 -4.57
C GLN A 401 4.03 2.40 -4.52
N ILE A 402 3.84 2.90 -3.29
CA ILE A 402 3.18 4.19 -3.04
C ILE A 402 3.99 5.17 -2.19
N ALA A 403 5.09 4.73 -1.61
CA ALA A 403 5.90 5.53 -0.71
C ALA A 403 7.15 6.04 -1.42
N GLY A 404 7.03 7.10 -2.21
CA GLY A 404 8.18 7.71 -2.86
C GLY A 404 8.97 8.59 -1.93
N SER A 405 8.30 9.54 -1.27
CA SER A 405 8.91 10.51 -0.37
C SER A 405 8.02 10.79 0.83
N LYS A 406 8.62 11.11 1.97
CA LYS A 406 7.90 11.51 3.18
C LYS A 406 7.00 12.74 2.97
N CYS A 407 7.34 13.62 2.04
CA CYS A 407 6.61 14.84 1.72
C CYS A 407 5.99 14.79 0.30
N GLY A 408 5.68 13.61 -0.22
CA GLY A 408 4.97 13.44 -1.50
C GLY A 408 3.48 13.72 -1.39
N THR A 409 2.80 13.67 -2.53
CA THR A 409 1.35 13.97 -2.62
C THR A 409 0.51 13.06 -1.73
N PHE A 410 -0.04 13.59 -0.66
CA PHE A 410 -0.86 12.89 0.32
C PHE A 410 -0.29 11.52 0.73
N THR A 411 1.03 11.43 0.91
CA THR A 411 1.75 10.16 1.13
C THR A 411 1.15 9.36 2.29
N GLU A 412 0.89 10.01 3.43
CA GLU A 412 0.33 9.37 4.62
C GLU A 412 -1.10 8.87 4.39
N MET A 413 -1.94 9.71 3.76
CA MET A 413 -3.32 9.34 3.44
C MET A 413 -3.38 8.20 2.44
N ARG A 414 -2.51 8.21 1.44
CA ARG A 414 -2.38 7.14 0.46
C ARG A 414 -2.00 5.83 1.12
N ALA A 415 -0.97 5.83 1.98
CA ALA A 415 -0.56 4.66 2.73
C ALA A 415 -1.69 4.13 3.63
N TYR A 416 -2.42 5.02 4.30
CA TYR A 416 -3.60 4.67 5.11
C TYR A 416 -4.70 4.00 4.27
N ILE A 417 -5.12 4.62 3.16
CA ILE A 417 -6.22 4.12 2.32
C ILE A 417 -5.84 2.78 1.67
N VAL A 418 -4.65 2.71 1.05
CA VAL A 418 -4.19 1.49 0.36
C VAL A 418 -4.09 0.31 1.33
N SER A 419 -3.51 0.52 2.52
CA SER A 419 -3.41 -0.55 3.53
C SER A 419 -4.78 -1.06 3.99
N LYS A 420 -5.75 -0.16 4.19
CA LYS A 420 -7.13 -0.53 4.54
C LYS A 420 -7.81 -1.33 3.43
N LEU A 421 -7.62 -0.94 2.17
CA LEU A 421 -8.17 -1.63 1.02
C LEU A 421 -7.51 -2.99 0.76
N MET A 422 -6.21 -3.14 1.03
CA MET A 422 -5.53 -4.44 0.96
C MET A 422 -6.10 -5.46 1.94
N TRP A 423 -6.58 -5.00 3.09
CA TRP A 423 -7.27 -5.86 4.04
C TRP A 423 -8.71 -6.14 3.59
N ASN A 424 -9.46 -5.09 3.29
CA ASN A 424 -10.84 -5.17 2.86
C ASN A 424 -11.15 -4.15 1.75
N PRO A 425 -11.19 -4.56 0.47
CA PRO A 425 -11.47 -3.68 -0.67
C PRO A 425 -12.94 -3.23 -0.77
N ASP A 426 -13.82 -3.68 0.13
CA ASP A 426 -15.21 -3.22 0.19
C ASP A 426 -15.37 -1.89 0.94
N GLN A 427 -14.31 -1.38 1.57
CA GLN A 427 -14.33 -0.08 2.23
C GLN A 427 -14.41 1.06 1.21
N ASP A 428 -15.23 2.07 1.53
CA ASP A 428 -15.40 3.25 0.69
C ASP A 428 -14.23 4.21 0.84
N VAL A 429 -13.55 4.51 -0.28
CA VAL A 429 -12.36 5.38 -0.31
C VAL A 429 -12.67 6.79 0.17
N ASP A 430 -13.83 7.35 -0.18
CA ASP A 430 -14.20 8.71 0.21
C ASP A 430 -14.47 8.81 1.72
N VAL A 431 -15.05 7.77 2.31
CA VAL A 431 -15.22 7.65 3.76
C VAL A 431 -13.86 7.57 4.46
N LEU A 432 -12.95 6.74 3.96
CA LEU A 432 -11.58 6.62 4.49
C LEU A 432 -10.81 7.93 4.38
N MET A 433 -10.90 8.61 3.23
CA MET A 433 -10.28 9.92 2.99
C MET A 433 -10.77 10.97 4.00
N LYS A 434 -12.09 11.10 4.16
CA LYS A 434 -12.68 12.04 5.13
C LYS A 434 -12.29 11.73 6.57
N LYS A 435 -12.26 10.43 6.93
CA LYS A 435 -11.83 9.99 8.27
C LYS A 435 -10.37 10.37 8.51
N PHE A 436 -9.48 10.06 7.54
CA PHE A 436 -8.07 10.42 7.63
C PHE A 436 -7.87 11.93 7.74
N MET A 437 -8.43 12.69 6.79
CA MET A 437 -8.24 14.14 6.74
C MET A 437 -8.72 14.82 8.03
N LYS A 438 -9.88 14.43 8.55
CA LYS A 438 -10.41 14.96 9.82
C LYS A 438 -9.46 14.68 10.99
N GLY A 439 -8.93 13.48 11.08
CA GLY A 439 -8.07 13.08 12.21
C GLY A 439 -6.64 13.62 12.10
N TYR A 440 -6.13 13.76 10.89
CA TYR A 440 -4.74 14.14 10.65
C TYR A 440 -4.54 15.65 10.44
N TYR A 441 -5.45 16.31 9.70
CA TYR A 441 -5.37 17.74 9.40
C TYR A 441 -6.33 18.61 10.23
N GLY A 442 -7.18 18.02 11.07
CA GLY A 442 -8.08 18.76 11.96
C GLY A 442 -9.00 19.73 11.21
N ALA A 443 -9.00 21.01 11.62
CA ALA A 443 -9.85 22.05 11.01
C ALA A 443 -9.49 22.39 9.55
N ALA A 444 -8.29 22.03 9.07
CA ALA A 444 -7.89 22.21 7.68
C ALA A 444 -8.51 21.16 6.72
N ALA A 445 -9.03 20.06 7.26
CA ALA A 445 -9.55 18.93 6.48
C ALA A 445 -10.56 19.29 5.38
N PRO A 446 -11.57 20.15 5.57
CA PRO A 446 -12.53 20.49 4.53
C PRO A 446 -11.91 21.14 3.30
N TYR A 447 -10.87 21.95 3.49
CA TYR A 447 -10.16 22.66 2.42
C TYR A 447 -9.26 21.73 1.62
N LEU A 448 -8.54 20.84 2.30
CA LEU A 448 -7.69 19.82 1.66
C LEU A 448 -8.53 18.76 0.93
N TYR A 449 -9.68 18.39 1.46
CA TYR A 449 -10.63 17.52 0.78
C TYR A 449 -11.17 18.17 -0.51
N GLN A 450 -11.51 19.46 -0.45
CA GLN A 450 -11.92 20.23 -1.63
C GLN A 450 -10.78 20.31 -2.68
N TYR A 451 -9.56 20.52 -2.23
CA TYR A 451 -8.37 20.54 -3.10
C TYR A 451 -8.23 19.22 -3.87
N GLU A 452 -8.27 18.08 -3.16
CA GLU A 452 -8.18 16.78 -3.80
C GLU A 452 -9.34 16.52 -4.79
N LYS A 453 -10.57 16.82 -4.41
CA LYS A 453 -11.72 16.66 -5.31
C LYS A 453 -11.68 17.57 -6.54
N LEU A 454 -11.09 18.74 -6.44
CA LEU A 454 -10.86 19.60 -7.60
C LEU A 454 -9.74 19.06 -8.50
N LEU A 455 -8.67 18.49 -7.94
CA LEU A 455 -7.63 17.81 -8.71
C LEU A 455 -8.20 16.64 -9.51
N GLU A 456 -8.93 15.73 -8.84
CA GLU A 456 -9.62 14.59 -9.46
C GLU A 456 -10.51 15.06 -10.62
N GLY A 457 -11.38 16.04 -10.37
CA GLY A 457 -12.31 16.57 -11.38
C GLY A 457 -11.59 17.26 -12.55
N ALA A 458 -10.53 18.03 -12.27
CA ALA A 458 -9.76 18.70 -13.30
C ALA A 458 -8.91 17.74 -14.14
N LEU A 459 -8.38 16.66 -13.53
CA LEU A 459 -7.69 15.59 -14.24
C LEU A 459 -8.65 14.92 -15.24
N LEU A 460 -9.78 14.41 -14.76
CA LEU A 460 -10.78 13.74 -15.60
C LEU A 460 -11.31 14.66 -16.69
N GLY A 461 -11.61 15.92 -16.36
CA GLY A 461 -12.12 16.90 -17.31
C GLY A 461 -11.10 17.33 -18.38
N SER A 462 -9.80 17.11 -18.13
CA SER A 462 -8.75 17.47 -19.09
C SER A 462 -8.55 16.43 -20.20
N GLY A 463 -8.90 15.16 -19.94
CA GLY A 463 -8.61 14.04 -20.82
C GLY A 463 -7.11 13.76 -20.98
N ILE A 464 -6.27 14.26 -20.06
CA ILE A 464 -4.83 13.99 -20.04
C ILE A 464 -4.59 12.78 -19.15
N ASP A 465 -3.86 11.80 -19.67
CA ASP A 465 -3.48 10.59 -18.93
C ASP A 465 -2.68 10.94 -17.68
N LEU A 466 -2.86 10.17 -16.60
CA LEU A 466 -2.04 10.24 -15.39
C LEU A 466 -1.04 9.08 -15.39
N TRP A 467 0.24 9.39 -15.61
CA TRP A 467 1.28 8.39 -15.71
C TRP A 467 2.33 8.51 -14.60
N ILE A 468 2.91 7.38 -14.24
CA ILE A 468 3.89 7.28 -13.14
C ILE A 468 5.25 7.93 -13.46
N PHE A 469 5.51 8.29 -14.72
CA PHE A 469 6.71 9.01 -15.16
C PHE A 469 6.36 10.37 -15.81
N ASP A 470 5.29 11.00 -15.32
CA ASP A 470 4.87 12.32 -15.73
C ASP A 470 5.66 13.45 -15.03
N SER A 471 5.49 14.64 -15.57
CA SER A 471 5.91 15.89 -14.92
C SER A 471 4.73 16.82 -14.71
N PRO A 472 4.79 17.78 -13.78
CA PRO A 472 3.75 18.81 -13.65
C PRO A 472 3.47 19.56 -14.94
N VAL A 473 4.47 19.67 -15.83
CA VAL A 473 4.35 20.34 -17.14
C VAL A 473 3.39 19.62 -18.09
N SER A 474 3.29 18.28 -18.01
CA SER A 474 2.34 17.49 -18.79
C SER A 474 0.90 17.92 -18.53
N HIS A 475 0.61 18.36 -17.31
CA HIS A 475 -0.72 18.74 -16.83
C HIS A 475 -1.00 20.26 -16.82
N LYS A 476 -0.08 21.09 -17.35
CA LYS A 476 -0.23 22.56 -17.35
C LYS A 476 -1.44 23.11 -18.12
N LYS A 477 -2.03 22.31 -19.00
CA LYS A 477 -3.29 22.64 -19.70
C LYS A 477 -4.52 21.94 -19.11
N GLY A 478 -4.30 21.04 -18.16
CA GLY A 478 -5.32 20.27 -17.43
C GLY A 478 -5.41 20.69 -15.97
N MET A 479 -5.20 19.74 -15.07
CA MET A 479 -5.34 19.94 -13.62
C MET A 479 -4.36 20.96 -13.02
N LEU A 480 -3.26 21.29 -13.72
CA LEU A 480 -2.27 22.29 -13.29
C LEU A 480 -2.28 23.55 -14.16
N ASN A 481 -3.42 23.90 -14.81
CA ASN A 481 -3.55 25.18 -15.46
C ASN A 481 -3.59 26.33 -14.43
N LEU A 482 -3.25 27.55 -14.87
CA LEU A 482 -3.10 28.70 -13.97
C LEU A 482 -4.36 29.03 -13.15
N HIS A 483 -5.56 28.78 -13.71
CA HIS A 483 -6.81 29.00 -12.99
C HIS A 483 -6.97 27.97 -11.84
N CYS A 484 -6.71 26.71 -12.12
CA CYS A 484 -6.71 25.65 -11.11
C CYS A 484 -5.67 25.92 -10.01
N ILE A 485 -4.42 26.23 -10.39
CA ILE A 485 -3.35 26.55 -9.45
C ILE A 485 -3.74 27.71 -8.52
N LYS A 486 -4.33 28.78 -9.06
CA LYS A 486 -4.84 29.88 -8.25
C LYS A 486 -5.87 29.40 -7.23
N ARG A 487 -6.84 28.59 -7.67
CA ARG A 487 -7.88 28.06 -6.78
C ARG A 487 -7.31 27.12 -5.70
N TYR A 488 -6.32 26.31 -6.05
CA TYR A 488 -5.63 25.45 -5.07
C TYR A 488 -4.89 26.25 -4.01
N ASN A 489 -4.21 27.34 -4.39
CA ASN A 489 -3.56 28.23 -3.42
C ASN A 489 -4.57 28.87 -2.45
N GLU A 490 -5.73 29.34 -2.96
CA GLU A 490 -6.80 29.86 -2.10
C GLU A 490 -7.28 28.83 -1.08
N LEU A 491 -7.36 27.55 -1.44
CA LEU A 491 -7.72 26.47 -0.51
C LEU A 491 -6.63 26.20 0.52
N PHE A 492 -5.37 26.20 0.11
CA PHE A 492 -4.25 26.06 1.07
C PHE A 492 -4.16 27.26 2.01
N ASP A 493 -4.41 28.49 1.54
CA ASP A 493 -4.46 29.69 2.40
C ASP A 493 -5.55 29.55 3.47
N GLN A 494 -6.75 29.05 3.08
CA GLN A 494 -7.84 28.79 4.01
C GLN A 494 -7.48 27.62 4.96
N ALA A 495 -6.83 26.56 4.49
CA ALA A 495 -6.39 25.45 5.30
C ALA A 495 -5.34 25.87 6.33
N GLU A 496 -4.33 26.64 5.94
CA GLU A 496 -3.32 27.19 6.86
C GLU A 496 -3.96 28.12 7.91
N ALA A 497 -4.88 29.00 7.48
CA ALA A 497 -5.60 29.90 8.39
C ALA A 497 -6.46 29.15 9.42
N ALA A 498 -7.10 28.06 9.01
CA ALA A 498 -7.97 27.25 9.88
C ALA A 498 -7.21 26.55 11.02
N VAL A 499 -5.90 26.40 10.92
CA VAL A 499 -5.05 25.71 11.89
C VAL A 499 -3.88 26.58 12.37
N ALA A 500 -3.95 27.90 12.16
CA ALA A 500 -2.87 28.83 12.48
C ALA A 500 -2.41 28.78 13.94
N ASP A 501 -3.32 28.47 14.86
CA ASP A 501 -3.04 28.37 16.30
C ASP A 501 -2.43 27.02 16.72
N ASN A 502 -2.30 26.05 15.79
CA ASN A 502 -1.74 24.74 16.05
C ASN A 502 -0.56 24.46 15.11
N GLN A 503 0.65 24.63 15.60
CA GLN A 503 1.87 24.51 14.81
C GLN A 503 2.00 23.12 14.15
N GLU A 504 1.64 22.04 14.85
CA GLU A 504 1.74 20.69 14.31
C GLU A 504 0.80 20.49 13.09
N LEU A 505 -0.44 20.95 13.20
CA LEU A 505 -1.40 20.88 12.09
C LEU A 505 -0.99 21.82 10.93
N LEU A 506 -0.47 23.01 11.27
CA LEU A 506 0.03 23.95 10.26
C LEU A 506 1.21 23.37 9.48
N ASP A 507 2.13 22.68 10.17
CA ASP A 507 3.27 22.04 9.53
C ASP A 507 2.82 20.90 8.61
N ARG A 508 1.82 20.11 8.99
CA ARG A 508 1.23 19.08 8.12
C ARG A 508 0.62 19.67 6.86
N VAL A 509 -0.14 20.76 6.97
CA VAL A 509 -0.73 21.47 5.81
C VAL A 509 0.36 22.05 4.90
N ARG A 510 1.38 22.67 5.47
CA ARG A 510 2.50 23.26 4.71
C ARG A 510 3.37 22.22 4.03
N THR A 511 3.55 21.06 4.67
CA THR A 511 4.24 19.92 4.07
C THR A 511 3.48 19.45 2.82
N GLU A 512 2.17 19.32 2.90
CA GLU A 512 1.35 18.96 1.74
C GLU A 512 1.39 20.02 0.63
N ARG A 513 1.42 21.30 1.00
CA ARG A 513 1.53 22.42 0.05
C ARG A 513 2.83 22.41 -0.77
N LEU A 514 3.90 21.72 -0.33
CA LEU A 514 5.14 21.57 -1.10
C LEU A 514 4.88 21.00 -2.50
N THR A 515 3.91 20.10 -2.63
CA THR A 515 3.53 19.49 -3.91
C THR A 515 2.99 20.52 -4.91
N LEU A 516 2.14 21.43 -4.43
CA LEU A 516 1.64 22.54 -5.24
C LEU A 516 2.75 23.56 -5.57
N GLN A 517 3.58 23.91 -4.59
CA GLN A 517 4.69 24.87 -4.79
C GLN A 517 5.71 24.37 -5.83
N TYR A 518 6.10 23.09 -5.75
CA TYR A 518 6.94 22.46 -6.77
C TYR A 518 6.27 22.49 -8.16
N SER A 519 4.99 22.13 -8.23
CA SER A 519 4.23 22.12 -9.49
C SER A 519 4.12 23.50 -10.11
N GLU A 520 3.94 24.55 -9.30
CA GLU A 520 3.94 25.95 -9.77
C GLU A 520 5.27 26.34 -10.40
N LEU A 521 6.38 25.96 -9.78
CA LEU A 521 7.72 26.23 -10.30
C LEU A 521 7.94 25.54 -11.65
N GLU A 522 7.57 24.25 -11.76
CA GLU A 522 7.71 23.48 -12.99
C GLU A 522 6.85 24.04 -14.12
N VAL A 523 5.59 24.42 -13.83
CA VAL A 523 4.72 25.06 -14.81
C VAL A 523 5.27 26.40 -15.23
N ALA A 524 5.72 27.26 -14.29
CA ALA A 524 6.30 28.57 -14.57
C ALA A 524 7.55 28.44 -15.46
N ARG A 525 8.44 27.47 -15.18
CA ARG A 525 9.63 27.21 -15.98
C ARG A 525 9.32 26.89 -17.44
N SER A 526 8.15 26.27 -17.70
CA SER A 526 7.71 25.90 -19.04
C SER A 526 7.00 27.02 -19.82
N MET A 527 6.84 28.20 -19.20
CA MET A 527 6.09 29.34 -19.76
C MET A 527 7.01 30.53 -19.97
N LYS A 528 6.81 31.27 -21.07
CA LYS A 528 7.52 32.53 -21.34
C LYS A 528 6.77 33.73 -20.75
N GLY A 529 7.54 34.78 -20.43
CA GLY A 529 6.95 36.07 -20.01
C GLY A 529 6.42 36.07 -18.57
N GLN A 530 6.94 35.19 -17.71
CA GLN A 530 6.62 35.19 -16.30
C GLN A 530 7.33 36.34 -15.59
N ASN A 531 6.73 36.83 -14.49
CA ASN A 531 7.39 37.77 -13.62
C ASN A 531 8.53 37.07 -12.84
N VAL A 532 9.77 37.40 -13.19
CA VAL A 532 10.98 36.75 -12.62
C VAL A 532 11.06 36.92 -11.10
N ASP A 533 10.67 38.09 -10.58
CA ASP A 533 10.73 38.35 -9.15
C ASP A 533 9.71 37.53 -8.36
N GLU A 534 8.51 37.34 -8.90
CA GLU A 534 7.50 36.43 -8.30
C GLU A 534 7.97 34.97 -8.32
N VAL A 535 8.57 34.53 -9.42
CA VAL A 535 9.10 33.15 -9.52
C VAL A 535 10.26 32.95 -8.54
N LYS A 536 11.15 33.94 -8.37
CA LYS A 536 12.21 33.91 -7.36
C LYS A 536 11.67 33.80 -5.94
N GLN A 537 10.65 34.59 -5.60
CA GLN A 537 10.01 34.51 -4.28
C GLN A 537 9.40 33.12 -4.02
N LYS A 538 8.74 32.53 -5.00
CA LYS A 538 8.20 31.16 -4.92
C LYS A 538 9.30 30.12 -4.74
N LEU A 539 10.42 30.28 -5.47
CA LEU A 539 11.56 29.36 -5.37
C LEU A 539 12.20 29.42 -3.98
N GLU A 540 12.43 30.62 -3.42
CA GLU A 540 12.96 30.78 -2.08
C GLU A 540 12.02 30.21 -1.02
N LEU A 541 10.71 30.45 -1.12
CA LEU A 541 9.74 29.88 -0.20
C LEU A 541 9.73 28.33 -0.27
N PHE A 542 9.83 27.75 -1.47
CA PHE A 542 9.95 26.30 -1.61
C PHE A 542 11.27 25.79 -1.00
N ARG A 543 12.40 26.45 -1.26
CA ARG A 543 13.72 26.13 -0.69
C ARG A 543 13.69 26.11 0.84
N GLU A 544 13.16 27.18 1.45
CA GLU A 544 13.04 27.31 2.91
C GLU A 544 12.18 26.19 3.50
N ARG A 545 11.00 25.92 2.91
CA ARG A 545 10.08 24.90 3.39
C ARG A 545 10.65 23.49 3.18
N ALA A 546 11.26 23.20 2.04
CA ALA A 546 11.90 21.92 1.78
C ALA A 546 13.03 21.62 2.78
N ALA A 547 13.81 22.63 3.14
CA ALA A 547 14.85 22.51 4.16
C ALA A 547 14.25 22.33 5.57
N TYR A 548 13.26 23.13 5.94
CA TYR A 548 12.61 23.07 7.26
C TYR A 548 11.93 21.71 7.50
N TYR A 549 11.15 21.21 6.54
CA TYR A 549 10.47 19.90 6.62
C TYR A 549 11.39 18.73 6.27
N LYS A 550 12.66 18.97 5.99
CA LYS A 550 13.66 17.94 5.66
C LYS A 550 13.18 17.02 4.53
N LEU A 551 12.68 17.64 3.45
CA LEU A 551 12.28 16.89 2.26
C LEU A 551 13.46 16.06 1.75
N PRO A 552 13.36 14.71 1.72
CA PRO A 552 14.53 13.87 1.47
C PRO A 552 14.94 13.85 0.00
N THR A 553 13.96 13.81 -0.91
CA THR A 553 14.19 13.70 -2.35
C THR A 553 12.96 14.13 -3.13
N ILE A 554 13.13 14.48 -4.40
CA ILE A 554 12.04 14.87 -5.30
C ILE A 554 11.64 13.77 -6.30
N ASN A 555 12.42 12.69 -6.40
CA ASN A 555 12.14 11.56 -7.31
C ASN A 555 12.85 10.27 -6.87
N GLU A 556 12.61 9.16 -7.60
CA GLU A 556 13.22 7.85 -7.33
C GLU A 556 14.74 7.79 -7.51
N ARG A 557 15.32 8.76 -8.27
CA ARG A 557 16.77 8.88 -8.47
C ARG A 557 17.48 9.58 -7.32
N ASN A 558 16.76 9.88 -6.24
CA ASN A 558 17.25 10.58 -5.06
C ASN A 558 17.81 11.99 -5.33
N ASN A 559 17.22 12.71 -6.30
CA ASN A 559 17.61 14.08 -6.56
C ASN A 559 17.27 15.00 -5.37
N SER A 560 18.25 15.79 -4.95
CA SER A 560 18.09 16.70 -3.82
C SER A 560 17.16 17.87 -4.15
N PRO A 561 16.19 18.22 -3.28
CA PRO A 561 15.36 19.41 -3.46
C PRO A 561 16.16 20.72 -3.44
N LEU A 562 17.26 20.78 -2.72
CA LEU A 562 18.11 21.98 -2.68
C LEU A 562 18.95 22.13 -3.95
N GLU A 563 19.53 21.03 -4.46
CA GLU A 563 20.19 21.03 -5.78
C GLU A 563 19.22 21.39 -6.90
N TYR A 564 17.98 20.93 -6.83
CA TYR A 564 16.93 21.35 -7.76
C TYR A 564 16.74 22.87 -7.73
N CYS A 565 16.66 23.49 -6.55
CA CYS A 565 16.53 24.95 -6.43
C CYS A 565 17.73 25.69 -7.03
N ASP A 566 18.96 25.21 -6.80
CA ASP A 566 20.18 25.80 -7.35
C ASP A 566 20.23 25.73 -8.88
N LEU A 567 19.83 24.58 -9.43
CA LEU A 567 19.74 24.39 -10.88
C LEU A 567 18.62 25.24 -11.50
N TYR A 568 17.48 25.34 -10.81
CA TYR A 568 16.36 26.18 -11.25
C TYR A 568 16.80 27.66 -11.34
N GLU A 569 17.49 28.16 -10.32
CA GLU A 569 17.99 29.53 -10.29
C GLU A 569 18.98 29.81 -11.43
N LYS A 570 19.93 28.91 -11.67
CA LYS A 570 20.97 29.08 -12.70
C LYS A 570 20.45 28.99 -14.12
N LEU A 571 19.50 28.10 -14.40
CA LEU A 571 19.11 27.76 -15.77
C LEU A 571 17.73 28.30 -16.16
N SER A 572 16.76 28.24 -15.25
CA SER A 572 15.38 28.52 -15.59
C SER A 572 15.04 30.01 -15.52
N LEU A 573 15.60 30.75 -14.56
CA LEU A 573 15.38 32.18 -14.45
C LEU A 573 15.95 32.96 -15.64
N ILE A 574 17.03 32.49 -16.25
CA ILE A 574 17.61 33.08 -17.46
C ILE A 574 16.62 32.87 -18.64
N HIS A 575 16.04 31.71 -18.80
CA HIS A 575 15.07 31.42 -19.86
C HIS A 575 13.73 32.15 -19.69
N ILE A 576 13.30 32.35 -18.47
CA ILE A 576 12.09 33.10 -18.12
C ILE A 576 12.26 34.59 -18.44
N SER A 577 13.47 35.13 -18.25
CA SER A 577 13.78 36.55 -18.43
C SER A 577 14.09 36.97 -19.89
N GLU A 578 14.51 36.02 -20.77
CA GLU A 578 14.89 36.32 -22.16
C GLU A 578 13.82 35.83 -23.17
N PRO A 579 12.81 36.66 -23.52
CA PRO A 579 11.76 36.23 -24.45
C PRO A 579 12.20 36.14 -25.94
N THR A 580 13.44 36.49 -26.30
CA THR A 580 13.78 36.84 -27.68
C THR A 580 15.03 36.20 -28.29
N ARG A 581 15.68 35.22 -27.68
CA ARG A 581 16.71 34.46 -28.39
C ARG A 581 16.11 33.21 -29.07
N PRO A 582 16.07 33.15 -30.43
CA PRO A 582 15.78 31.90 -31.12
C PRO A 582 16.85 30.89 -30.75
N LEU A 583 16.45 29.69 -30.34
CA LEU A 583 17.34 28.54 -30.32
C LEU A 583 17.71 28.20 -31.75
N TYR A 584 18.81 28.76 -32.25
CA TYR A 584 19.56 28.12 -33.32
C TYR A 584 20.51 27.11 -32.64
N ILE A 585 20.12 25.86 -32.68
CA ILE A 585 20.97 24.70 -32.99
C ILE A 585 20.03 23.56 -33.41
#